data_2514f9fbc9c7417b0bfd83bd3b4025c6
#
_entry.id   2514f9fbc9c7417b0bfd83bd3b4025c6
#
_cell.length_a   1.000
_cell.length_b   1.000
_cell.length_c   1.000
_cell.angle_alpha   90.00
_cell.angle_beta   90.00
_cell.angle_gamma   90.00
#
_symmetry.space_group_name_H-M   'P 1'
#
loop_
_entity.id
_entity.type
_entity.pdbx_description
1 polymer ?
#
loop_
_entity_poly.entity_id
_entity_poly.type
_entity_poly.pdbx_seq_one_letter_code
_entity_poly.pdbx_strand_id
1 'polypeptide(L)'
;VLDNDNRHSVDIGLKYVNNDACYPSLCVVGQIMDALLSGKYDLHKVAVVITQTGGGCRATNYVGFIRRALGNAGMSQIPVVSISAQGIEKNPGFKYTLPMLKNALQAIVYGDLFMRVLYATRPYEKVPGSANALYEECCDMIRDNIVSGDMKEYKRLMKVIVEKFDQLPLLDIKKPRVG
;
A
#
# COMPACT_ATOMS: atom_id res chain seq x y z
N VAL A 1 -2.50 -5.21 -0.31
CA VAL A 1 -1.07 -4.92 -0.27
C VAL A 1 -0.34 -6.23 -0.06
N LEU A 2 0.76 -6.46 -0.80
CA LEU A 2 1.59 -7.64 -0.60
C LEU A 2 2.50 -7.44 0.62
N ASP A 3 2.68 -8.47 1.42
CA ASP A 3 3.48 -8.52 2.64
C ASP A 3 4.63 -9.55 2.60
N ASN A 4 4.83 -10.17 1.44
CA ASN A 4 5.83 -11.22 1.21
C ASN A 4 7.22 -10.63 0.89
N ASP A 5 7.78 -9.82 1.78
CA ASP A 5 9.08 -9.15 1.66
C ASP A 5 10.25 -10.00 2.21
N ASN A 6 10.35 -11.25 1.77
CA ASN A 6 11.33 -12.20 2.23
C ASN A 6 12.37 -12.58 1.15
N ARG A 7 13.38 -13.35 1.54
CA ARG A 7 14.45 -13.79 0.63
C ARG A 7 13.91 -14.56 -0.57
N HIS A 8 12.87 -15.36 -0.40
CA HIS A 8 12.27 -16.14 -1.47
C HIS A 8 11.70 -15.24 -2.58
N SER A 9 11.02 -14.17 -2.21
CA SER A 9 10.50 -13.17 -3.19
C SER A 9 11.64 -12.52 -3.98
N VAL A 10 12.77 -12.22 -3.35
CA VAL A 10 13.95 -11.69 -4.04
C VAL A 10 14.53 -12.72 -5.03
N ASP A 11 14.65 -13.98 -4.62
CA ASP A 11 15.15 -15.06 -5.46
C ASP A 11 14.23 -15.32 -6.69
N ILE A 12 12.91 -15.15 -6.52
CA ILE A 12 11.97 -15.15 -7.62
C ILE A 12 12.18 -13.94 -8.53
N GLY A 13 12.35 -12.74 -7.96
CA GLY A 13 12.63 -11.52 -8.73
C GLY A 13 13.84 -11.67 -9.65
N LEU A 14 14.91 -12.29 -9.16
CA LEU A 14 16.13 -12.57 -9.94
C LEU A 14 15.90 -13.50 -11.16
N LYS A 15 14.84 -14.30 -11.16
CA LYS A 15 14.49 -15.15 -12.32
C LYS A 15 13.79 -14.37 -13.44
N TYR A 16 13.10 -13.28 -13.11
CA TYR A 16 12.24 -12.56 -14.04
C TYR A 16 12.74 -11.17 -14.41
N VAL A 17 13.67 -10.60 -13.62
CA VAL A 17 14.24 -9.28 -13.84
C VAL A 17 15.73 -9.40 -14.08
N ASN A 18 16.26 -8.60 -15.00
CA ASN A 18 17.69 -8.57 -15.30
C ASN A 18 18.49 -8.05 -14.09
N ASN A 19 19.66 -8.65 -13.84
CA ASN A 19 20.58 -8.27 -12.75
C ASN A 19 21.02 -6.80 -12.77
N ASP A 20 20.99 -6.15 -13.93
CA ASP A 20 21.33 -4.74 -14.09
C ASP A 20 20.20 -3.79 -13.62
N ALA A 21 19.04 -4.33 -13.28
CA ALA A 21 17.96 -3.54 -12.73
C ALA A 21 18.26 -3.16 -11.27
N CYS A 22 17.68 -2.03 -10.83
CA CYS A 22 17.85 -1.62 -9.44
C CYS A 22 17.22 -2.63 -8.47
N TYR A 23 17.79 -2.81 -7.30
CA TYR A 23 17.33 -3.77 -6.30
C TYR A 23 15.83 -3.63 -5.96
N PRO A 24 15.25 -2.43 -5.78
CA PRO A 24 13.82 -2.29 -5.58
C PRO A 24 12.95 -2.90 -6.69
N SER A 25 13.42 -2.89 -7.96
CA SER A 25 12.65 -3.52 -9.04
C SER A 25 12.62 -5.04 -8.93
N LEU A 26 13.72 -5.64 -8.46
CA LEU A 26 13.79 -7.07 -8.17
C LEU A 26 12.79 -7.44 -7.07
N CYS A 27 12.76 -6.65 -5.98
CA CYS A 27 11.83 -6.87 -4.87
C CYS A 27 10.37 -6.76 -5.32
N VAL A 28 10.02 -5.68 -6.01
CA VAL A 28 8.63 -5.43 -6.44
C VAL A 28 8.13 -6.50 -7.40
N VAL A 29 8.92 -6.84 -8.43
CA VAL A 29 8.54 -7.89 -9.38
C VAL A 29 8.53 -9.25 -8.69
N GLY A 30 9.50 -9.51 -7.82
CA GLY A 30 9.60 -10.75 -7.06
C GLY A 30 8.39 -10.97 -6.15
N GLN A 31 7.98 -9.98 -5.38
CA GLN A 31 6.78 -10.05 -4.53
C GLN A 31 5.51 -10.34 -5.33
N ILE A 32 5.33 -9.67 -6.47
CA ILE A 32 4.18 -9.89 -7.34
C ILE A 32 4.19 -11.31 -7.91
N MET A 33 5.32 -11.74 -8.45
CA MET A 33 5.45 -13.07 -9.04
C MET A 33 5.32 -14.18 -7.99
N ASP A 34 5.92 -14.01 -6.81
CA ASP A 34 5.79 -14.94 -5.69
C ASP A 34 4.32 -15.10 -5.27
N ALA A 35 3.60 -13.99 -5.11
CA ALA A 35 2.18 -14.02 -4.79
C ALA A 35 1.37 -14.77 -5.86
N LEU A 36 1.59 -14.49 -7.14
CA LEU A 36 0.86 -15.12 -8.24
C LEU A 36 1.20 -16.62 -8.40
N LEU A 37 2.45 -17.00 -8.14
CA LEU A 37 2.92 -18.38 -8.21
C LEU A 37 2.54 -19.22 -6.97
N SER A 38 2.13 -18.56 -5.88
CA SER A 38 1.81 -19.22 -4.60
C SER A 38 0.60 -20.16 -4.65
N GLY A 39 -0.22 -20.08 -5.69
CA GLY A 39 -1.50 -20.82 -5.79
C GLY A 39 -2.62 -20.29 -4.89
N LYS A 40 -2.38 -19.22 -4.13
CA LYS A 40 -3.40 -18.64 -3.24
C LYS A 40 -4.47 -17.81 -3.95
N TYR A 41 -4.21 -17.42 -5.19
CA TYR A 41 -5.07 -16.54 -5.97
C TYR A 41 -5.58 -17.20 -7.24
N ASP A 42 -6.85 -16.97 -7.57
CA ASP A 42 -7.41 -17.33 -8.87
C ASP A 42 -6.89 -16.37 -9.94
N LEU A 43 -5.98 -16.85 -10.79
CA LEU A 43 -5.31 -16.04 -11.83
C LEU A 43 -6.26 -15.43 -12.86
N HIS A 44 -7.51 -15.90 -12.94
CA HIS A 44 -8.54 -15.33 -13.80
C HIS A 44 -9.31 -14.15 -13.13
N LYS A 45 -9.11 -13.94 -11.83
CA LYS A 45 -9.83 -12.92 -11.04
C LYS A 45 -8.90 -11.89 -10.38
N VAL A 46 -7.63 -11.86 -10.78
CA VAL A 46 -6.65 -10.93 -10.23
C VAL A 46 -6.21 -9.89 -11.25
N ALA A 47 -5.79 -8.75 -10.75
CA ALA A 47 -5.08 -7.72 -11.48
C ALA A 47 -3.91 -7.21 -10.64
N VAL A 48 -2.82 -6.86 -11.29
CA VAL A 48 -1.71 -6.18 -10.63
C VAL A 48 -1.94 -4.68 -10.70
N VAL A 49 -1.85 -4.01 -9.55
CA VAL A 49 -1.96 -2.54 -9.46
C VAL A 49 -0.65 -1.99 -8.93
N ILE A 50 -0.07 -1.02 -9.62
CA ILE A 50 1.17 -0.38 -9.21
C ILE A 50 1.11 1.12 -9.46
N THR A 51 1.70 1.91 -8.57
CA THR A 51 1.90 3.34 -8.78
C THR A 51 3.13 3.59 -9.65
N GLN A 52 3.09 4.63 -10.46
CA GLN A 52 4.18 5.00 -11.36
C GLN A 52 4.45 6.52 -11.27
N THR A 53 5.70 6.89 -11.04
CA THR A 53 6.08 8.29 -10.80
C THR A 53 6.20 9.11 -12.07
N GLY A 54 6.59 8.49 -13.18
CA GLY A 54 6.82 9.18 -14.46
C GLY A 54 8.07 10.05 -14.50
N GLY A 55 8.94 9.99 -13.50
CA GLY A 55 10.20 10.73 -13.46
C GLY A 55 11.35 10.00 -14.16
N GLY A 56 12.57 10.57 -14.07
CA GLY A 56 13.80 10.00 -14.64
C GLY A 56 14.32 8.75 -13.93
N CYS A 57 13.62 8.21 -12.97
CA CYS A 57 13.96 6.99 -12.26
C CYS A 57 13.53 5.73 -13.06
N ARG A 58 14.28 4.65 -12.93
CA ARG A 58 13.92 3.33 -13.51
C ARG A 58 12.58 2.78 -12.98
N ALA A 59 12.10 3.28 -11.83
CA ALA A 59 10.76 2.99 -11.31
C ALA A 59 9.64 3.26 -12.33
N THR A 60 9.84 4.19 -13.25
CA THR A 60 8.93 4.44 -14.37
C THR A 60 8.75 3.23 -15.27
N ASN A 61 9.69 2.28 -15.29
CA ASN A 61 9.64 1.08 -16.13
C ASN A 61 9.20 -0.19 -15.38
N TYR A 62 8.79 -0.10 -14.11
CA TYR A 62 8.35 -1.30 -13.36
C TYR A 62 7.16 -2.00 -14.02
N VAL A 63 6.25 -1.25 -14.63
CA VAL A 63 5.13 -1.81 -15.41
C VAL A 63 5.63 -2.70 -16.54
N GLY A 64 6.66 -2.25 -17.27
CA GLY A 64 7.29 -3.03 -18.32
C GLY A 64 7.94 -4.31 -17.80
N PHE A 65 8.64 -4.25 -16.68
CA PHE A 65 9.24 -5.42 -16.03
C PHE A 65 8.18 -6.42 -15.56
N ILE A 66 7.11 -5.94 -14.94
CA ILE A 66 5.99 -6.79 -14.48
C ILE A 66 5.33 -7.48 -15.69
N ARG A 67 4.99 -6.74 -16.74
CA ARG A 67 4.39 -7.32 -17.96
C ARG A 67 5.28 -8.37 -18.61
N ARG A 68 6.60 -8.11 -18.67
CA ARG A 68 7.57 -9.08 -19.18
C ARG A 68 7.66 -10.32 -18.30
N ALA A 69 7.69 -10.14 -16.97
CA ALA A 69 7.71 -11.25 -16.01
C ALA A 69 6.47 -12.13 -16.15
N LEU A 70 5.29 -11.52 -16.25
CA LEU A 70 4.03 -12.23 -16.49
C LEU A 70 4.04 -13.00 -17.82
N GLY A 71 4.56 -12.37 -18.89
CA GLY A 71 4.72 -13.03 -20.19
C GLY A 71 5.63 -14.25 -20.12
N ASN A 72 6.79 -14.14 -19.47
CA ASN A 72 7.74 -15.21 -19.29
C ASN A 72 7.19 -16.38 -18.44
N ALA A 73 6.23 -16.09 -17.55
CA ALA A 73 5.56 -17.06 -16.70
C ALA A 73 4.28 -17.65 -17.32
N GLY A 74 3.93 -17.28 -18.57
CA GLY A 74 2.69 -17.73 -19.21
C GLY A 74 1.42 -17.08 -18.63
N MET A 75 1.53 -15.93 -17.95
CA MET A 75 0.45 -15.23 -17.26
C MET A 75 0.09 -13.88 -17.93
N SER A 76 0.28 -13.75 -19.23
CA SER A 76 0.03 -12.51 -20.00
C SER A 76 -1.42 -12.02 -19.92
N GLN A 77 -2.36 -12.89 -19.55
CA GLN A 77 -3.78 -12.55 -19.36
C GLN A 77 -4.04 -11.67 -18.13
N ILE A 78 -3.10 -11.60 -17.17
CA ILE A 78 -3.27 -10.81 -15.94
C ILE A 78 -3.08 -9.32 -16.28
N PRO A 79 -4.11 -8.47 -16.07
CA PRO A 79 -4.00 -7.06 -16.36
C PRO A 79 -3.07 -6.36 -15.36
N VAL A 80 -2.25 -5.44 -15.86
CA VAL A 80 -1.40 -4.57 -15.05
C VAL A 80 -1.92 -3.14 -15.17
N VAL A 81 -2.49 -2.64 -14.08
CA VAL A 81 -3.04 -1.29 -13.95
C VAL A 81 -1.98 -0.37 -13.34
N SER A 82 -1.60 0.64 -14.09
CA SER A 82 -0.64 1.64 -13.66
C SER A 82 -1.37 2.91 -13.21
N ILE A 83 -1.15 3.31 -11.97
CA ILE A 83 -1.67 4.56 -11.42
C ILE A 83 -0.58 5.62 -11.51
N SER A 84 -0.75 6.60 -12.41
CA SER A 84 0.18 7.70 -12.61
C SER A 84 -0.56 9.02 -12.69
N ALA A 85 -0.07 10.02 -11.96
CA ALA A 85 -0.59 11.39 -12.06
C ALA A 85 -0.31 12.04 -13.43
N GLN A 86 0.68 11.55 -14.16
CA GLN A 86 1.07 12.07 -15.48
C GLN A 86 0.33 11.39 -16.66
N GLY A 87 -0.51 10.39 -16.39
CA GLY A 87 -1.26 9.70 -17.43
C GLY A 87 -0.41 8.97 -18.48
N ILE A 88 0.77 8.48 -18.10
CA ILE A 88 1.76 7.85 -18.99
C ILE A 88 1.21 6.58 -19.63
N GLU A 89 0.38 5.86 -18.89
CA GLU A 89 -0.17 4.57 -19.32
C GLU A 89 -1.68 4.65 -19.51
N LYS A 90 -2.16 4.05 -20.59
CA LYS A 90 -3.59 3.80 -20.79
C LYS A 90 -3.93 2.46 -20.13
N ASN A 91 -4.90 2.46 -19.22
CA ASN A 91 -5.40 1.27 -18.55
C ASN A 91 -6.75 0.86 -19.17
N PRO A 92 -6.79 0.07 -20.24
CA PRO A 92 -8.04 -0.32 -20.89
C PRO A 92 -8.92 -1.09 -19.88
N GLY A 93 -10.17 -0.67 -19.78
CA GLY A 93 -11.13 -1.26 -18.82
C GLY A 93 -11.10 -0.66 -17.41
N PHE A 94 -10.13 0.17 -17.04
CA PHE A 94 -10.09 0.86 -15.76
C PHE A 94 -10.36 2.36 -15.94
N LYS A 95 -11.42 2.87 -15.32
CA LYS A 95 -11.80 4.29 -15.38
C LYS A 95 -11.80 4.91 -13.99
N TYR A 96 -11.11 6.03 -13.86
CA TYR A 96 -11.18 6.86 -12.66
C TYR A 96 -12.53 7.59 -12.62
N THR A 97 -13.28 7.43 -11.52
CA THR A 97 -14.51 8.17 -11.28
C THR A 97 -14.30 9.23 -10.21
N LEU A 98 -15.08 10.30 -10.23
CA LEU A 98 -15.00 11.34 -9.19
C LEU A 98 -15.27 10.81 -7.78
N PRO A 99 -16.25 9.93 -7.54
CA PRO A 99 -16.41 9.29 -6.23
C PRO A 99 -15.18 8.50 -5.79
N MET A 100 -14.58 7.73 -6.70
CA MET A 100 -13.37 6.97 -6.42
C MET A 100 -12.20 7.88 -6.04
N LEU A 101 -11.98 9.00 -6.74
CA LEU A 101 -10.93 9.97 -6.41
C LEU A 101 -11.18 10.62 -5.05
N LYS A 102 -12.43 10.99 -4.75
CA LYS A 102 -12.81 11.52 -3.43
C LYS A 102 -12.51 10.52 -2.33
N ASN A 103 -12.92 9.26 -2.48
CA ASN A 103 -12.70 8.22 -1.49
C ASN A 103 -11.19 7.93 -1.31
N ALA A 104 -10.42 7.93 -2.40
CA ALA A 104 -8.97 7.80 -2.35
C ALA A 104 -8.30 8.95 -1.58
N LEU A 105 -8.75 10.19 -1.77
CA LEU A 105 -8.25 11.34 -0.99
C LEU A 105 -8.59 11.19 0.50
N GLN A 106 -9.80 10.76 0.85
CA GLN A 106 -10.16 10.48 2.24
C GLN A 106 -9.27 9.38 2.84
N ALA A 107 -9.01 8.31 2.11
CA ALA A 107 -8.13 7.23 2.55
C ALA A 107 -6.69 7.72 2.78
N ILE A 108 -6.15 8.57 1.90
CA ILE A 108 -4.82 9.17 2.07
C ILE A 108 -4.76 10.01 3.35
N VAL A 109 -5.78 10.83 3.62
CA VAL A 109 -5.80 11.66 4.83
C VAL A 109 -5.97 10.82 6.10
N TYR A 110 -6.75 9.72 6.06
CA TYR A 110 -6.76 8.75 7.16
C TYR A 110 -5.36 8.16 7.41
N GLY A 111 -4.66 7.77 6.34
CA GLY A 111 -3.30 7.26 6.43
C GLY A 111 -2.33 8.24 7.07
N ASP A 112 -2.39 9.53 6.67
CA ASP A 112 -1.57 10.58 7.26
C ASP A 112 -1.89 10.81 8.75
N LEU A 113 -3.19 10.83 9.10
CA LEU A 113 -3.61 10.90 10.49
C LEU A 113 -3.04 9.74 11.31
N PHE A 114 -3.18 8.51 10.82
CA PHE A 114 -2.64 7.33 11.50
C PHE A 114 -1.13 7.39 11.69
N MET A 115 -0.39 7.81 10.67
CA MET A 115 1.06 8.01 10.80
C MET A 115 1.37 8.98 11.95
N ARG A 116 0.65 10.10 12.04
CA ARG A 116 0.87 11.10 13.09
C ARG A 116 0.56 10.56 14.47
N VAL A 117 -0.64 10.02 14.70
CA VAL A 117 -1.06 9.57 16.02
C VAL A 117 -0.29 8.34 16.48
N LEU A 118 -0.06 7.36 15.58
CA LEU A 118 0.64 6.12 15.92
C LEU A 118 2.12 6.39 16.23
N TYR A 119 2.81 7.18 15.42
CA TYR A 119 4.24 7.47 15.64
C TYR A 119 4.47 8.40 16.82
N ALA A 120 3.48 9.22 17.19
CA ALA A 120 3.53 10.04 18.40
C ALA A 120 3.31 9.21 19.69
N THR A 121 2.49 8.17 19.66
CA THR A 121 2.09 7.38 20.84
C THR A 121 2.90 6.11 21.04
N ARG A 122 3.17 5.34 19.97
CA ARG A 122 3.86 4.05 20.04
C ARG A 122 5.17 4.07 20.84
N PRO A 123 6.07 5.07 20.70
CA PRO A 123 7.30 5.11 21.49
C PRO A 123 7.09 5.29 22.98
N TYR A 124 5.92 5.77 23.40
CA TYR A 124 5.60 6.14 24.78
C TYR A 124 4.51 5.28 25.41
N GLU A 125 3.98 4.27 24.71
CA GLU A 125 2.94 3.38 25.26
C GLU A 125 3.37 2.69 26.55
N LYS A 126 2.48 2.65 27.55
CA LYS A 126 2.74 1.94 28.83
C LYS A 126 2.67 0.43 28.66
N VAL A 127 1.77 -0.04 27.80
CA VAL A 127 1.58 -1.44 27.50
C VAL A 127 2.11 -1.70 26.09
N PRO A 128 3.21 -2.44 25.93
CA PRO A 128 3.77 -2.71 24.60
C PRO A 128 2.74 -3.33 23.65
N GLY A 129 2.59 -2.73 22.47
CA GLY A 129 1.65 -3.17 21.43
C GLY A 129 0.26 -2.54 21.50
N SER A 130 -0.08 -1.79 22.59
CA SER A 130 -1.39 -1.16 22.74
C SER A 130 -1.69 -0.12 21.64
N ALA A 131 -0.69 0.63 21.20
CA ALA A 131 -0.84 1.59 20.10
C ALA A 131 -1.12 0.90 18.76
N ASN A 132 -0.47 -0.25 18.51
CA ASN A 132 -0.75 -1.05 17.31
C ASN A 132 -2.15 -1.68 17.35
N ALA A 133 -2.55 -2.24 18.50
CA ALA A 133 -3.89 -2.81 18.67
C ALA A 133 -4.98 -1.74 18.43
N LEU A 134 -4.79 -0.54 18.96
CA LEU A 134 -5.69 0.59 18.72
C LEU A 134 -5.71 1.02 17.25
N TYR A 135 -4.56 1.00 16.59
CA TYR A 135 -4.47 1.28 15.15
C TYR A 135 -5.31 0.31 14.33
N GLU A 136 -5.20 -1.01 14.58
CA GLU A 136 -5.99 -2.03 13.88
C GLU A 136 -7.50 -1.85 14.13
N GLU A 137 -7.90 -1.59 15.38
CA GLU A 137 -9.30 -1.27 15.71
C GLU A 137 -9.81 -0.07 14.91
N CYS A 138 -9.00 1.00 14.84
CA CYS A 138 -9.36 2.19 14.08
C CYS A 138 -9.40 1.94 12.57
N CYS A 139 -8.52 1.08 12.02
CA CYS A 139 -8.57 0.66 10.62
C CYS A 139 -9.88 -0.04 10.28
N ASP A 140 -10.36 -0.91 11.17
CA ASP A 140 -11.65 -1.58 10.97
C ASP A 140 -12.83 -0.59 10.99
N MET A 141 -12.80 0.40 11.88
CA MET A 141 -13.84 1.44 11.95
C MET A 141 -13.95 2.29 10.68
N ILE A 142 -12.84 2.59 10.01
CA ILE A 142 -12.87 3.46 8.81
C ILE A 142 -13.20 2.70 7.52
N ARG A 143 -13.14 1.38 7.51
CA ARG A 143 -13.27 0.54 6.32
C ARG A 143 -14.53 0.84 5.52
N ASP A 144 -15.69 0.84 6.17
CA ASP A 144 -16.97 1.10 5.52
C ASP A 144 -17.10 2.56 5.07
N ASN A 145 -16.49 3.49 5.81
CA ASN A 145 -16.50 4.90 5.42
C ASN A 145 -15.65 5.16 4.17
N ILE A 146 -14.50 4.49 4.00
CA ILE A 146 -13.69 4.59 2.78
C ILE A 146 -14.50 4.13 1.56
N VAL A 147 -15.30 3.08 1.69
CA VAL A 147 -16.13 2.57 0.60
C VAL A 147 -17.29 3.51 0.30
N SER A 148 -18.01 3.96 1.31
CA SER A 148 -19.18 4.84 1.16
C SER A 148 -18.82 6.28 0.76
N GLY A 149 -17.66 6.75 1.23
CA GLY A 149 -17.21 8.13 1.03
C GLY A 149 -18.08 9.19 1.75
N ASP A 150 -18.83 8.80 2.79
CA ASP A 150 -19.66 9.75 3.56
C ASP A 150 -18.76 10.76 4.28
N MET A 151 -18.91 12.04 3.92
CA MET A 151 -18.10 13.14 4.47
C MET A 151 -18.48 13.49 5.93
N LYS A 152 -19.71 13.27 6.33
CA LYS A 152 -20.15 13.53 7.72
C LYS A 152 -19.51 12.48 8.64
N GLU A 153 -19.62 11.24 8.26
CA GLU A 153 -19.01 10.13 8.98
C GLU A 153 -17.48 10.21 8.99
N TYR A 154 -16.86 10.58 7.86
CA TYR A 154 -15.43 10.86 7.76
C TYR A 154 -14.97 11.86 8.83
N LYS A 155 -15.63 13.02 8.95
CA LYS A 155 -15.27 14.05 9.94
C LYS A 155 -15.47 13.56 11.38
N ARG A 156 -16.49 12.72 11.61
CA ARG A 156 -16.74 12.12 12.93
C ARG A 156 -15.62 11.14 13.30
N LEU A 157 -15.28 10.24 12.40
CA LEU A 157 -14.25 9.22 12.63
C LEU A 157 -12.87 9.82 12.82
N MET A 158 -12.50 10.88 12.08
CA MET A 158 -11.25 11.62 12.30
C MET A 158 -11.10 12.11 13.75
N LYS A 159 -12.18 12.65 14.34
CA LYS A 159 -12.17 13.09 15.74
C LYS A 159 -12.07 11.90 16.70
N VAL A 160 -12.85 10.87 16.48
CA VAL A 160 -12.85 9.65 17.32
C VAL A 160 -11.47 9.00 17.35
N ILE A 161 -10.78 8.93 16.21
CA ILE A 161 -9.40 8.38 16.15
C ILE A 161 -8.46 9.20 17.04
N VAL A 162 -8.46 10.51 16.91
CA VAL A 162 -7.60 11.39 17.73
C VAL A 162 -7.92 11.20 19.22
N GLU A 163 -9.20 11.26 19.61
CA GLU A 163 -9.64 11.10 20.99
C GLU A 163 -9.21 9.74 21.59
N LYS A 164 -9.31 8.64 20.81
CA LYS A 164 -8.87 7.31 21.26
C LYS A 164 -7.36 7.27 21.50
N PHE A 165 -6.55 7.85 20.60
CA PHE A 165 -5.11 7.90 20.77
C PHE A 165 -4.67 8.83 21.90
N ASP A 166 -5.38 9.94 22.14
CA ASP A 166 -5.13 10.84 23.28
C ASP A 166 -5.43 10.18 24.63
N GLN A 167 -6.35 9.23 24.67
CA GLN A 167 -6.68 8.47 25.88
C GLN A 167 -5.76 7.28 26.14
N LEU A 168 -4.85 6.95 25.20
CA LEU A 168 -3.93 5.84 25.37
C LEU A 168 -2.96 6.13 26.53
N PRO A 169 -2.81 5.19 27.51
CA PRO A 169 -1.88 5.37 28.62
C PRO A 169 -0.43 5.47 28.15
N LEU A 170 0.21 6.61 28.36
CA LEU A 170 1.59 6.86 27.94
C LEU A 170 2.53 6.95 29.15
N LEU A 171 3.80 6.64 28.91
CA LEU A 171 4.90 6.85 29.85
C LEU A 171 5.26 8.33 29.88
N ASP A 172 5.45 8.89 31.07
CA ASP A 172 5.96 10.25 31.26
C ASP A 172 7.50 10.28 31.16
N ILE A 173 8.00 10.06 29.94
CA ILE A 173 9.43 10.06 29.62
C ILE A 173 9.69 10.91 28.37
N LYS A 174 10.85 11.53 28.31
CA LYS A 174 11.30 12.28 27.14
C LYS A 174 12.30 11.45 26.33
N LYS A 175 11.93 11.11 25.09
CA LYS A 175 12.84 10.43 24.15
C LYS A 175 13.45 11.45 23.17
N PRO A 176 14.70 11.21 22.73
CA PRO A 176 15.31 12.06 21.71
C PRO A 176 14.52 11.98 20.39
N ARG A 177 14.40 13.12 19.71
CA ARG A 177 13.92 13.12 18.33
C ARG A 177 15.07 12.76 17.40
N VAL A 178 14.80 11.81 16.50
CA VAL A 178 15.68 11.43 15.41
C VAL A 178 14.97 11.81 14.11
N GLY A 179 15.65 12.60 13.28
CA GLY A 179 15.16 13.02 11.98
C GLY A 179 15.94 12.36 10.85
#